data_2c2718195fa0685ee7d97bf2f0a10958
#
_entry.id   2c2718195fa0685ee7d97bf2f0a10958
#
_cell.length_a   1.000
_cell.length_b   1.000
_cell.length_c   1.000
_cell.angle_alpha   90.00
_cell.angle_beta   90.00
_cell.angle_gamma   90.00
#
_symmetry.space_group_name_H-M   'P 1'
#
loop_
_entity.id
_entity.type
_entity.pdbx_description
1 polymer ?
#
loop_
_entity_poly.entity_id
_entity_poly.type
_entity_poly.pdbx_seq_one_letter_code
_entity_poly.pdbx_strand_id
1 'polypeptide(L)'
;MIRGLICFILFAPLVFTTVCFGVQLESGVQKAGHQVVGKGFTSPDGRVTDLNFVPESADPLNGPSQSHARRLPVGLKAEWIADSETGMASTELNVSLPLLFVRTPPPIVKIGLNYTSLQTPESYGIPEDLFEYSVGIASVRRLNESWNVRTMLGVELATDNENRSSDAWRFRGGLFATYSKSENVSWTLGAIAMGRQDLPVIPVIGAVWQPNPSVRVDLVYPQPRVNRLLFDDGSRQQWVYLAGGTSGSTWGYQQFDTIDDQLTYSDLRLVLGLESRPAGASGKPFVRGKTMQLEMGYVFSRELEFEQETREESLGDALMINFSTRF
;
A
#
# COMPACT_ATOMS: atom_id res chain seq x y z
N MET A 1 -21.32 0.84 31.62
CA MET A 1 -20.11 0.11 31.18
C MET A 1 -20.50 -1.11 30.38
N ILE A 2 -20.48 -1.02 29.09
CA ILE A 2 -20.71 -2.18 28.20
C ILE A 2 -19.34 -2.55 27.63
N ARG A 3 -18.81 -3.69 28.06
CA ARG A 3 -17.58 -4.26 27.51
C ARG A 3 -17.97 -5.09 26.28
N GLY A 4 -17.77 -4.56 25.10
CA GLY A 4 -17.89 -5.33 23.86
C GLY A 4 -16.55 -6.02 23.56
N LEU A 5 -16.54 -7.34 23.58
CA LEU A 5 -15.42 -8.15 23.13
C LEU A 5 -15.65 -8.46 21.66
N ILE A 6 -14.84 -7.89 20.77
CA ILE A 6 -14.86 -8.24 19.34
C ILE A 6 -13.72 -9.22 19.11
N CYS A 7 -14.08 -10.49 18.88
CA CYS A 7 -13.15 -11.54 18.50
C CYS A 7 -13.13 -11.68 16.98
N PHE A 8 -11.96 -11.49 16.37
CA PHE A 8 -11.72 -11.85 14.97
C PHE A 8 -11.00 -13.18 14.90
N ILE A 9 -11.55 -14.11 14.14
CA ILE A 9 -10.92 -15.38 13.84
C ILE A 9 -10.20 -15.21 12.50
N LEU A 10 -8.87 -15.20 12.54
CA LEU A 10 -8.04 -15.24 11.35
C LEU A 10 -7.83 -16.70 10.95
N PHE A 11 -8.35 -17.08 9.81
CA PHE A 11 -8.06 -18.36 9.18
C PHE A 11 -6.75 -18.24 8.41
N ALA A 12 -5.67 -18.77 8.97
CA ALA A 12 -4.49 -19.13 8.19
C ALA A 12 -4.43 -20.66 8.15
N PRO A 13 -4.00 -21.29 7.06
CA PRO A 13 -4.12 -22.75 6.92
C PRO A 13 -3.30 -23.58 7.90
N LEU A 14 -2.56 -23.02 8.84
CA LEU A 14 -1.73 -23.80 9.77
C LEU A 14 -1.58 -23.30 11.22
N VAL A 15 -2.14 -22.15 11.63
CA VAL A 15 -2.07 -21.75 13.06
C VAL A 15 -3.31 -20.96 13.44
N PHE A 16 -4.11 -21.52 14.37
CA PHE A 16 -5.18 -20.77 15.04
C PHE A 16 -4.57 -19.81 16.08
N THR A 17 -4.51 -18.54 15.81
CA THR A 17 -4.21 -17.52 16.81
C THR A 17 -5.43 -16.64 17.02
N THR A 18 -6.03 -16.74 18.20
CA THR A 18 -7.13 -15.86 18.61
C THR A 18 -6.51 -14.58 19.18
N VAL A 19 -6.68 -13.47 18.49
CA VAL A 19 -6.28 -12.15 18.99
C VAL A 19 -7.52 -11.44 19.50
N CYS A 20 -7.62 -11.26 20.82
CA CYS A 20 -8.71 -10.52 21.46
C CYS A 20 -8.27 -9.06 21.70
N PHE A 21 -9.01 -8.12 21.14
CA PHE A 21 -8.84 -6.70 21.44
C PHE A 21 -9.96 -6.21 22.36
N GLY A 22 -9.58 -5.71 23.51
CA GLY A 22 -10.50 -5.02 24.42
C GLY A 22 -10.62 -3.56 24.05
N VAL A 23 -11.82 -3.10 23.70
CA VAL A 23 -12.10 -1.67 23.51
C VAL A 23 -12.72 -1.13 24.78
N GLN A 24 -12.03 -0.21 25.44
CA GLN A 24 -12.55 0.50 26.60
C GLN A 24 -13.07 1.87 26.14
N LEU A 25 -14.37 2.06 26.21
CA LEU A 25 -15.04 3.34 25.95
C LEU A 25 -15.16 4.09 27.28
N GLU A 26 -14.31 5.06 27.52
CA GLU A 26 -14.52 6.08 28.56
C GLU A 26 -15.17 7.32 27.96
N SER A 27 -16.31 7.68 28.50
CA SER A 27 -17.00 8.94 28.19
C SER A 27 -16.44 10.07 29.06
N GLY A 28 -15.61 10.90 28.48
CA GLY A 28 -15.13 12.13 29.12
C GLY A 28 -15.27 13.31 28.16
N VAL A 29 -16.32 14.12 28.37
CA VAL A 29 -16.48 15.41 27.71
C VAL A 29 -15.63 16.43 28.44
N GLN A 30 -14.59 16.96 27.80
CA GLN A 30 -13.97 18.22 28.21
C GLN A 30 -13.69 19.11 26.99
N LYS A 31 -14.38 20.27 27.00
CA LYS A 31 -14.12 21.39 26.10
C LYS A 31 -12.79 22.05 26.49
N ALA A 32 -11.88 22.16 25.56
CA ALA A 32 -10.84 23.18 25.60
C ALA A 32 -10.53 23.62 24.17
N GLY A 33 -10.88 24.86 23.86
CA GLY A 33 -10.50 25.52 22.62
C GLY A 33 -9.01 25.90 22.67
N HIS A 34 -8.29 25.52 21.63
CA HIS A 34 -7.02 26.15 21.30
C HIS A 34 -6.91 26.28 19.79
N GLN A 35 -6.80 27.52 19.34
CA GLN A 35 -6.36 27.85 18.00
C GLN A 35 -4.94 27.34 17.81
N VAL A 36 -4.75 26.42 16.90
CA VAL A 36 -3.43 26.03 16.41
C VAL A 36 -3.34 26.40 14.95
N VAL A 37 -2.53 27.41 14.67
CA VAL A 37 -2.08 27.76 13.33
C VAL A 37 -1.23 26.61 12.81
N GLY A 38 -1.80 25.77 11.98
CA GLY A 38 -1.12 24.63 11.38
C GLY A 38 -0.31 25.03 10.16
N LYS A 39 1.00 25.04 10.27
CA LYS A 39 1.92 25.00 9.11
C LYS A 39 2.35 23.55 8.91
N GLY A 40 2.07 22.97 7.74
CA GLY A 40 2.72 21.74 7.35
C GLY A 40 1.88 20.82 6.50
N PHE A 41 2.27 20.75 5.25
CA PHE A 41 1.71 19.85 4.25
C PHE A 41 2.28 18.45 4.45
N THR A 42 1.49 17.50 4.88
CA THR A 42 1.82 16.07 4.79
C THR A 42 1.23 15.53 3.51
N SER A 43 2.11 14.99 2.68
CA SER A 43 1.69 14.17 1.55
C SER A 43 0.91 12.97 2.06
N PRO A 44 -0.25 12.67 1.46
CA PRO A 44 -0.97 11.47 1.81
C PRO A 44 -0.20 10.23 1.40
N ASP A 45 -0.31 9.19 2.19
CA ASP A 45 -0.09 7.84 1.73
C ASP A 45 -1.13 7.50 0.65
N GLY A 46 -0.89 7.98 -0.58
CA GLY A 46 -1.57 7.51 -1.76
C GLY A 46 -0.99 6.15 -2.07
N ARG A 47 -1.63 5.11 -1.58
CA ARG A 47 -1.23 3.76 -1.94
C ARG A 47 -1.74 3.44 -3.33
N VAL A 48 -0.83 3.34 -4.25
CA VAL A 48 -0.97 2.39 -5.34
C VAL A 48 -0.68 1.05 -4.70
N THR A 49 -1.63 0.13 -4.63
CA THR A 49 -1.56 -1.07 -3.78
C THR A 49 -0.37 -1.97 -4.06
N ASP A 50 0.21 -1.91 -5.25
CA ASP A 50 1.43 -2.64 -5.62
C ASP A 50 2.69 -1.76 -5.64
N LEU A 51 2.55 -0.47 -5.38
CA LEU A 51 3.65 0.46 -5.27
C LEU A 51 3.90 0.87 -3.82
N ASN A 52 4.22 -0.09 -2.96
CA ASN A 52 4.71 0.16 -1.61
C ASN A 52 6.04 0.94 -1.56
N PHE A 53 6.32 1.70 -2.61
CA PHE A 53 7.48 2.54 -2.80
C PHE A 53 7.24 4.02 -2.47
N VAL A 54 6.22 4.37 -1.71
CA VAL A 54 6.05 5.77 -1.32
C VAL A 54 6.83 6.03 -0.04
N PRO A 55 8.01 6.69 -0.10
CA PRO A 55 8.67 7.14 1.09
C PRO A 55 7.86 8.29 1.70
N GLU A 56 7.45 8.11 2.93
CA GLU A 56 6.95 9.20 3.77
C GLU A 56 7.95 10.34 3.80
N SER A 57 7.53 11.56 3.52
CA SER A 57 8.41 12.72 3.40
C SER A 57 9.21 12.97 4.70
N ALA A 58 10.52 13.00 4.61
CA ALA A 58 11.39 13.39 5.72
C ALA A 58 11.53 14.91 5.79
N ASP A 59 11.18 15.52 6.91
CA ASP A 59 11.47 16.90 7.23
C ASP A 59 12.79 16.96 8.04
N PRO A 60 13.85 17.68 7.58
CA PRO A 60 15.18 17.52 8.13
C PRO A 60 15.57 18.45 9.29
N LEU A 61 14.67 19.24 9.86
CA LEU A 61 15.07 20.27 10.81
C LEU A 61 14.44 20.16 12.21
N ASN A 62 15.32 19.94 13.19
CA ASN A 62 15.24 20.23 14.62
C ASN A 62 14.79 19.13 15.60
N GLY A 63 15.77 18.67 16.36
CA GLY A 63 15.61 18.12 17.69
C GLY A 63 16.87 17.39 18.18
N PRO A 64 17.30 17.61 19.44
CA PRO A 64 18.53 17.00 19.95
C PRO A 64 18.40 15.49 20.06
N SER A 65 19.45 14.86 19.57
CA SER A 65 19.75 13.45 19.60
C SER A 65 19.52 12.81 20.98
N GLN A 66 18.44 12.03 21.11
CA GLN A 66 18.42 10.92 22.04
C GLN A 66 18.68 9.65 21.26
N SER A 67 19.75 8.96 21.64
CA SER A 67 20.17 7.67 21.09
C SER A 67 19.18 6.56 21.44
N HIS A 68 18.03 6.53 20.77
CA HIS A 68 17.13 5.39 20.81
C HIS A 68 17.47 4.49 19.60
N ALA A 69 17.63 3.22 19.85
CA ALA A 69 17.81 2.21 18.82
C ALA A 69 16.80 2.47 17.68
N ARG A 70 17.30 2.81 16.47
CA ARG A 70 16.48 3.08 15.31
C ARG A 70 15.79 1.78 14.92
N ARG A 71 14.52 1.64 15.25
CA ARG A 71 13.72 0.53 14.74
C ARG A 71 13.57 0.71 13.24
N LEU A 72 13.84 -0.34 12.49
CA LEU A 72 13.62 -0.37 11.05
C LEU A 72 12.10 -0.37 10.81
N PRO A 73 11.58 0.48 9.92
CA PRO A 73 10.18 0.41 9.53
C PRO A 73 9.90 -0.92 8.83
N VAL A 74 9.04 -1.72 9.43
CA VAL A 74 8.58 -3.00 8.89
C VAL A 74 7.09 -2.89 8.60
N GLY A 75 6.70 -3.28 7.40
CA GLY A 75 5.31 -3.36 6.96
C GLY A 75 4.90 -4.81 6.74
N LEU A 76 3.69 -5.15 7.16
CA LEU A 76 3.02 -6.41 6.89
C LEU A 76 1.68 -6.12 6.23
N LYS A 77 1.32 -6.89 5.21
CA LYS A 77 0.02 -6.86 4.56
C LYS A 77 -0.46 -8.31 4.40
N ALA A 78 -1.74 -8.54 4.60
CA ALA A 78 -2.43 -9.78 4.28
C ALA A 78 -3.73 -9.45 3.55
N GLU A 79 -3.95 -10.06 2.41
CA GLU A 79 -5.12 -9.84 1.57
C GLU A 79 -5.74 -11.20 1.24
N TRP A 80 -7.05 -11.22 1.20
CA TRP A 80 -7.82 -12.39 0.81
C TRP A 80 -8.98 -11.96 -0.09
N ILE A 81 -9.07 -12.60 -1.25
CA ILE A 81 -10.14 -12.43 -2.24
C ILE A 81 -10.92 -13.74 -2.28
N ALA A 82 -12.18 -13.66 -1.85
CA ALA A 82 -13.06 -14.81 -1.75
C ALA A 82 -13.77 -15.04 -3.08
N ASP A 83 -13.54 -16.19 -3.68
CA ASP A 83 -14.27 -16.66 -4.86
C ASP A 83 -14.41 -18.16 -4.76
N SER A 84 -15.45 -18.71 -5.39
CA SER A 84 -15.74 -20.15 -5.40
C SER A 84 -14.88 -20.92 -6.40
N GLU A 85 -14.44 -20.28 -7.47
CA GLU A 85 -13.69 -20.90 -8.54
C GLU A 85 -12.23 -20.48 -8.59
N THR A 86 -11.96 -19.21 -8.25
CA THR A 86 -10.61 -18.64 -8.33
C THR A 86 -10.34 -17.70 -7.15
N GLY A 87 -10.06 -18.29 -6.02
CA GLY A 87 -9.71 -17.56 -4.80
C GLY A 87 -8.24 -17.14 -4.79
N MET A 88 -7.94 -16.02 -4.12
CA MET A 88 -6.56 -15.55 -3.95
C MET A 88 -6.31 -15.12 -2.51
N ALA A 89 -5.17 -15.52 -1.97
CA ALA A 89 -4.68 -15.04 -0.69
C ALA A 89 -3.24 -14.56 -0.83
N SER A 90 -2.90 -13.37 -0.36
CA SER A 90 -1.54 -12.87 -0.40
C SER A 90 -1.06 -12.35 0.94
N THR A 91 0.24 -12.50 1.19
CA THR A 91 0.91 -11.98 2.38
C THR A 91 2.21 -11.29 1.97
N GLU A 92 2.35 -10.03 2.35
CA GLU A 92 3.49 -9.20 1.99
C GLU A 92 4.25 -8.75 3.24
N LEU A 93 5.57 -8.86 3.21
CA LEU A 93 6.52 -8.33 4.19
C LEU A 93 7.42 -7.29 3.53
N ASN A 94 7.48 -6.08 4.08
CA ASN A 94 8.35 -5.02 3.61
C ASN A 94 9.26 -4.50 4.71
N VAL A 95 10.53 -4.28 4.38
CA VAL A 95 11.51 -3.64 5.25
C VAL A 95 12.06 -2.40 4.56
N SER A 96 12.13 -1.27 5.25
CA SER A 96 12.63 0.00 4.71
C SER A 96 13.90 0.44 5.44
N LEU A 97 14.96 0.75 4.69
CA LEU A 97 16.29 1.08 5.18
C LEU A 97 16.73 2.46 4.65
N PRO A 98 16.86 3.49 5.50
CA PRO A 98 17.38 4.77 5.05
C PRO A 98 18.90 4.72 4.81
N LEU A 99 19.36 5.19 3.65
CA LEU A 99 20.77 5.31 3.30
C LEU A 99 21.37 6.62 3.87
N LEU A 100 21.68 6.62 5.15
CA LEU A 100 22.00 7.81 5.93
C LEU A 100 23.26 8.57 5.49
N PHE A 101 24.15 7.95 4.73
CA PHE A 101 25.44 8.50 4.29
C PHE A 101 25.41 9.14 2.91
N VAL A 102 24.27 9.11 2.23
CA VAL A 102 24.20 9.57 0.83
C VAL A 102 23.79 11.03 0.71
N ARG A 103 22.74 11.49 1.37
CA ARG A 103 22.20 12.87 1.30
C ARG A 103 21.07 13.09 2.33
N THR A 104 20.65 14.34 2.51
CA THR A 104 19.51 14.75 3.35
C THR A 104 18.40 15.35 2.47
N PRO A 105 17.16 14.80 2.43
CA PRO A 105 16.74 13.55 3.07
C PRO A 105 17.39 12.33 2.41
N PRO A 106 17.70 11.27 3.19
CA PRO A 106 18.33 10.08 2.65
C PRO A 106 17.38 9.30 1.75
N PRO A 107 17.87 8.71 0.65
CA PRO A 107 17.12 7.72 -0.09
C PRO A 107 16.77 6.52 0.81
N ILE A 108 15.66 5.87 0.51
CA ILE A 108 15.18 4.70 1.24
C ILE A 108 15.30 3.47 0.34
N VAL A 109 16.04 2.47 0.80
CA VAL A 109 16.03 1.13 0.20
C VAL A 109 14.87 0.36 0.81
N LYS A 110 14.07 -0.29 -0.04
CA LYS A 110 13.01 -1.21 0.36
C LYS A 110 13.34 -2.61 -0.11
N ILE A 111 13.09 -3.57 0.76
CA ILE A 111 13.18 -4.99 0.48
C ILE A 111 11.80 -5.55 0.76
N GLY A 112 11.23 -6.24 -0.21
CA GLY A 112 9.89 -6.83 -0.13
C GLY A 112 9.93 -8.32 -0.41
N LEU A 113 9.05 -9.03 0.26
CA LEU A 113 8.70 -10.42 0.02
C LEU A 113 7.19 -10.51 -0.03
N ASN A 114 6.63 -10.99 -1.11
CA ASN A 114 5.21 -11.30 -1.23
C ASN A 114 5.03 -12.78 -1.56
N TYR A 115 4.08 -13.41 -0.92
CA TYR A 115 3.61 -14.75 -1.18
C TYR A 115 2.14 -14.66 -1.57
N THR A 116 1.76 -15.27 -2.68
CA THR A 116 0.39 -15.34 -3.16
C THR A 116 0.02 -16.81 -3.39
N SER A 117 -1.04 -17.25 -2.75
CA SER A 117 -1.71 -18.52 -3.05
C SER A 117 -2.86 -18.24 -3.98
N LEU A 118 -2.86 -18.84 -5.15
CA LEU A 118 -3.86 -18.69 -6.20
C LEU A 118 -4.56 -20.01 -6.43
N GLN A 119 -5.84 -20.10 -6.05
CA GLN A 119 -6.63 -21.29 -6.28
C GLN A 119 -7.30 -21.18 -7.65
N THR A 120 -6.91 -22.05 -8.57
CA THR A 120 -7.46 -22.11 -9.93
C THR A 120 -7.83 -23.55 -10.29
N PRO A 121 -8.72 -23.77 -11.28
CA PRO A 121 -8.96 -25.10 -11.83
C PRO A 121 -7.66 -25.74 -12.34
N GLU A 122 -7.46 -27.02 -12.08
CA GLU A 122 -6.27 -27.78 -12.57
C GLU A 122 -6.06 -27.68 -14.09
N SER A 123 -7.15 -27.47 -14.85
CA SER A 123 -7.10 -27.29 -16.29
C SER A 123 -6.29 -26.07 -16.76
N TYR A 124 -6.02 -25.11 -15.88
CA TYR A 124 -5.24 -23.92 -16.23
C TYR A 124 -3.73 -24.18 -16.16
N GLY A 125 -3.31 -25.24 -15.45
CA GLY A 125 -1.89 -25.55 -15.29
C GLY A 125 -1.08 -24.48 -14.56
N ILE A 126 -1.74 -23.69 -13.71
CA ILE A 126 -1.11 -22.62 -12.93
C ILE A 126 -0.70 -23.19 -11.57
N PRO A 127 0.53 -22.92 -11.09
CA PRO A 127 0.94 -23.28 -9.73
C PRO A 127 0.13 -22.50 -8.69
N GLU A 128 -0.18 -23.16 -7.57
CA GLU A 128 -0.91 -22.52 -6.46
C GLU A 128 -0.06 -21.49 -5.73
N ASP A 129 1.26 -21.65 -5.71
CA ASP A 129 2.20 -20.86 -4.92
C ASP A 129 3.03 -19.93 -5.80
N LEU A 130 2.85 -18.63 -5.61
CA LEU A 130 3.55 -17.58 -6.34
C LEU A 130 4.30 -16.66 -5.38
N PHE A 131 5.52 -16.30 -5.73
CA PHE A 131 6.42 -15.51 -4.89
C PHE A 131 6.91 -14.26 -5.62
N GLU A 132 7.08 -13.16 -4.88
CA GLU A 132 7.69 -11.94 -5.39
C GLU A 132 8.78 -11.47 -4.42
N TYR A 133 10.00 -11.37 -4.92
CA TYR A 133 11.17 -10.87 -4.20
C TYR A 133 11.56 -9.53 -4.79
N SER A 134 11.49 -8.46 -4.02
CA SER A 134 11.74 -7.11 -4.54
C SER A 134 12.82 -6.37 -3.78
N VAL A 135 13.61 -5.62 -4.53
CA VAL A 135 14.54 -4.64 -3.97
C VAL A 135 14.41 -3.35 -4.75
N GLY A 136 14.29 -2.24 -4.05
CA GLY A 136 14.17 -0.96 -4.69
C GLY A 136 14.73 0.19 -3.87
N ILE A 137 14.90 1.33 -4.53
CA ILE A 137 15.33 2.57 -3.93
C ILE A 137 14.34 3.67 -4.27
N ALA A 138 13.99 4.45 -3.29
CA ALA A 138 13.11 5.60 -3.45
C ALA A 138 13.74 6.87 -2.86
N SER A 139 13.48 7.99 -3.51
CA SER A 139 14.00 9.30 -3.08
C SER A 139 12.91 10.35 -3.23
N VAL A 140 12.86 11.26 -2.26
CA VAL A 140 12.05 12.48 -2.33
C VAL A 140 12.96 13.67 -2.33
N ARG A 141 12.71 14.61 -3.23
CA ARG A 141 13.45 15.87 -3.36
C ARG A 141 12.50 17.03 -3.34
N ARG A 142 12.71 17.92 -2.41
CA ARG A 142 12.06 19.22 -2.41
C ARG A 142 12.87 20.16 -3.32
N LEU A 143 12.29 20.59 -4.43
CA LEU A 143 12.94 21.50 -5.37
C LEU A 143 12.84 22.95 -4.89
N ASN A 144 11.66 23.33 -4.35
CA ASN A 144 11.39 24.61 -3.72
C ASN A 144 10.21 24.47 -2.75
N GLU A 145 9.66 25.56 -2.25
CA GLU A 145 8.53 25.57 -1.28
C GLU A 145 7.27 24.91 -1.82
N SER A 146 7.05 24.96 -3.14
CA SER A 146 5.84 24.44 -3.77
C SER A 146 6.03 23.11 -4.49
N TRP A 147 7.26 22.71 -4.84
CA TRP A 147 7.50 21.54 -5.65
C TRP A 147 8.29 20.46 -4.92
N ASN A 148 7.75 19.25 -4.93
CA ASN A 148 8.41 18.03 -4.52
C ASN A 148 8.47 17.04 -5.67
N VAL A 149 9.60 16.38 -5.86
CA VAL A 149 9.78 15.32 -6.85
C VAL A 149 10.09 14.02 -6.13
N ARG A 150 9.42 12.95 -6.56
CA ARG A 150 9.65 11.60 -6.09
C ARG A 150 10.14 10.73 -7.22
N THR A 151 11.18 9.96 -6.94
CA THR A 151 11.73 8.97 -7.85
C THR A 151 11.79 7.63 -7.17
N MET A 152 11.53 6.58 -7.92
CA MET A 152 11.70 5.21 -7.46
C MET A 152 12.21 4.33 -8.58
N LEU A 153 13.06 3.38 -8.22
CA LEU A 153 13.59 2.35 -9.10
C LEU A 153 13.65 1.06 -8.31
N GLY A 154 13.35 -0.05 -8.95
CA GLY A 154 13.41 -1.37 -8.31
C GLY A 154 13.51 -2.49 -9.32
N VAL A 155 13.91 -3.61 -8.79
CA VAL A 155 13.98 -4.90 -9.48
C VAL A 155 13.15 -5.88 -8.65
N GLU A 156 12.42 -6.72 -9.34
CA GLU A 156 11.62 -7.78 -8.75
C GLU A 156 11.83 -9.08 -9.49
N LEU A 157 11.91 -10.16 -8.75
CA LEU A 157 11.79 -11.53 -9.22
C LEU A 157 10.42 -12.05 -8.77
N ALA A 158 9.52 -12.26 -9.72
CA ALA A 158 8.17 -12.77 -9.45
C ALA A 158 8.02 -14.12 -10.16
N THR A 159 7.90 -15.19 -9.39
CA THR A 159 8.07 -16.57 -9.87
C THR A 159 7.31 -17.56 -8.98
N ASP A 160 7.07 -18.75 -9.53
CA ASP A 160 6.68 -19.95 -8.78
C ASP A 160 7.86 -20.65 -8.08
N ASN A 161 9.08 -20.08 -8.13
CA ASN A 161 10.39 -20.63 -7.74
C ASN A 161 10.97 -21.70 -8.70
N GLU A 162 10.26 -22.15 -9.69
CA GLU A 162 10.72 -23.07 -10.72
C GLU A 162 11.17 -22.33 -11.97
N ASN A 163 10.35 -21.40 -12.46
CA ASN A 163 10.73 -20.49 -13.53
C ASN A 163 11.76 -19.47 -13.06
N ARG A 164 12.96 -19.52 -13.65
CA ARG A 164 14.08 -18.59 -13.42
C ARG A 164 14.51 -17.87 -14.71
N SER A 165 13.68 -17.94 -15.73
CA SER A 165 13.93 -17.28 -17.00
C SER A 165 13.93 -15.75 -16.88
N SER A 166 14.21 -15.05 -17.97
CA SER A 166 14.11 -13.59 -18.03
C SER A 166 12.71 -13.09 -17.71
N ASP A 167 11.70 -13.91 -17.93
CA ASP A 167 10.29 -13.58 -17.85
C ASP A 167 9.78 -13.46 -16.40
N ALA A 168 10.54 -14.01 -15.42
CA ALA A 168 10.30 -13.81 -14.00
C ALA A 168 10.88 -12.49 -13.47
N TRP A 169 11.80 -11.84 -14.22
CA TRP A 169 12.44 -10.60 -13.79
C TRP A 169 11.72 -9.36 -14.29
N ARG A 170 11.51 -8.39 -13.40
CA ARG A 170 10.83 -7.15 -13.70
C ARG A 170 11.55 -5.93 -13.18
N PHE A 171 11.47 -4.87 -13.95
CA PHE A 171 11.95 -3.56 -13.58
C PHE A 171 10.75 -2.67 -13.25
N ARG A 172 10.78 -2.09 -12.05
CA ARG A 172 9.80 -1.11 -11.61
C ARG A 172 10.44 0.26 -11.51
N GLY A 173 9.71 1.28 -11.91
CA GLY A 173 10.22 2.65 -11.84
C GLY A 173 9.10 3.65 -11.76
N GLY A 174 9.39 4.83 -11.21
CA GLY A 174 8.41 5.90 -11.16
C GLY A 174 9.05 7.25 -10.95
N LEU A 175 8.44 8.22 -11.58
CA LEU A 175 8.81 9.63 -11.43
C LEU A 175 7.52 10.46 -11.38
N PHE A 176 7.34 11.20 -10.32
CA PHE A 176 6.23 12.14 -10.21
C PHE A 176 6.58 13.36 -9.38
N ALA A 177 5.98 14.46 -9.79
CA ALA A 177 6.11 15.75 -9.15
C ALA A 177 4.79 16.12 -8.49
N THR A 178 4.88 16.73 -7.31
CA THR A 178 3.73 17.29 -6.59
C THR A 178 3.93 18.80 -6.49
N TYR A 179 2.94 19.55 -6.94
CA TYR A 179 2.88 21.00 -6.83
C TYR A 179 1.87 21.38 -5.75
N SER A 180 2.33 22.00 -4.68
CA SER A 180 1.49 22.54 -3.60
C SER A 180 1.07 23.97 -3.96
N LYS A 181 -0.17 24.13 -4.43
CA LYS A 181 -0.74 25.44 -4.78
C LYS A 181 -1.08 26.26 -3.53
N SER A 182 -1.50 25.56 -2.48
CA SER A 182 -1.85 26.14 -1.17
C SER A 182 -1.68 25.07 -0.08
N GLU A 183 -1.93 25.42 1.17
CA GLU A 183 -1.91 24.47 2.29
C GLU A 183 -2.97 23.35 2.14
N ASN A 184 -4.04 23.62 1.40
CA ASN A 184 -5.19 22.72 1.27
C ASN A 184 -5.28 22.03 -0.10
N VAL A 185 -4.47 22.41 -1.09
CA VAL A 185 -4.56 21.88 -2.45
C VAL A 185 -3.18 21.61 -3.02
N SER A 186 -2.96 20.38 -3.48
CA SER A 186 -1.79 20.01 -4.26
C SER A 186 -2.18 19.20 -5.49
N TRP A 187 -1.34 19.30 -6.51
CA TRP A 187 -1.47 18.58 -7.78
C TRP A 187 -0.32 17.60 -7.92
N THR A 188 -0.61 16.42 -8.44
CA THR A 188 0.41 15.42 -8.73
C THR A 188 0.36 15.06 -10.21
N LEU A 189 1.54 14.98 -10.83
CA LEU A 189 1.72 14.58 -12.22
C LEU A 189 2.94 13.69 -12.34
N GLY A 190 2.83 12.60 -13.08
CA GLY A 190 3.95 11.69 -13.30
C GLY A 190 3.57 10.41 -14.01
N ALA A 191 4.44 9.41 -13.90
CA ALA A 191 4.22 8.09 -14.44
C ALA A 191 4.93 7.02 -13.60
N ILE A 192 4.40 5.81 -13.65
CA ILE A 192 4.93 4.64 -12.98
C ILE A 192 4.98 3.48 -13.97
N ALA A 193 6.14 2.86 -14.09
CA ALA A 193 6.33 1.57 -14.75
C ALA A 193 6.25 0.47 -13.69
N MET A 194 5.28 -0.42 -13.82
CA MET A 194 5.01 -1.47 -12.83
C MET A 194 5.69 -2.80 -13.16
N GLY A 195 6.29 -2.91 -14.32
CA GLY A 195 6.86 -4.18 -14.80
C GLY A 195 5.80 -5.20 -15.21
N ARG A 196 4.57 -4.76 -15.43
CA ARG A 196 3.46 -5.58 -15.94
C ARG A 196 3.42 -5.46 -17.46
N GLN A 197 2.95 -6.51 -18.13
CA GLN A 197 2.84 -6.50 -19.58
C GLN A 197 1.57 -5.79 -20.06
N ASP A 198 0.45 -6.02 -19.40
CA ASP A 198 -0.85 -5.42 -19.72
C ASP A 198 -0.82 -3.87 -19.57
N LEU A 199 -0.15 -3.38 -18.55
CA LEU A 199 -0.03 -1.95 -18.24
C LEU A 199 1.43 -1.56 -17.94
N PRO A 200 2.28 -1.44 -18.98
CA PRO A 200 3.71 -1.20 -18.78
C PRO A 200 4.01 0.16 -18.13
N VAL A 201 3.19 1.17 -18.41
CA VAL A 201 3.32 2.52 -17.81
C VAL A 201 1.95 3.08 -17.47
N ILE A 202 1.77 3.43 -16.21
CA ILE A 202 0.56 4.04 -15.69
C ILE A 202 0.80 5.53 -15.44
N PRO A 203 0.00 6.44 -16.02
CA PRO A 203 0.07 7.85 -15.67
C PRO A 203 -0.38 8.07 -14.23
N VAL A 204 0.29 8.94 -13.51
CA VAL A 204 -0.12 9.43 -12.18
C VAL A 204 -0.53 10.87 -12.34
N ILE A 205 -1.81 11.15 -12.25
CA ILE A 205 -2.35 12.49 -12.42
C ILE A 205 -3.49 12.73 -11.44
N GLY A 206 -3.51 13.88 -10.81
CA GLY A 206 -4.63 14.23 -9.95
C GLY A 206 -4.36 15.36 -8.99
N ALA A 207 -5.30 15.52 -8.07
CA ALA A 207 -5.27 16.53 -7.04
C ALA A 207 -5.58 15.95 -5.67
N VAL A 208 -4.92 16.50 -4.67
CA VAL A 208 -5.24 16.28 -3.26
C VAL A 208 -5.87 17.56 -2.72
N TRP A 209 -7.02 17.43 -2.12
CA TRP A 209 -7.77 18.53 -1.53
C TRP A 209 -8.15 18.20 -0.09
N GLN A 210 -7.79 19.09 0.83
CA GLN A 210 -8.09 18.97 2.26
C GLN A 210 -8.86 20.22 2.73
N PRO A 211 -10.20 20.25 2.53
CA PRO A 211 -11.01 21.41 2.87
C PRO A 211 -10.98 21.76 4.37
N ASN A 212 -10.78 20.77 5.21
CA ASN A 212 -10.66 20.92 6.66
C ASN A 212 -9.83 19.75 7.25
N PRO A 213 -9.42 19.82 8.55
CA PRO A 213 -8.61 18.77 9.17
C PRO A 213 -9.27 17.38 9.22
N SER A 214 -10.61 17.31 9.07
CA SER A 214 -11.36 16.06 9.20
C SER A 214 -11.73 15.42 7.87
N VAL A 215 -11.50 16.09 6.74
CA VAL A 215 -11.84 15.56 5.40
C VAL A 215 -10.66 15.76 4.48
N ARG A 216 -10.31 14.69 3.75
CA ARG A 216 -9.28 14.70 2.75
C ARG A 216 -9.73 13.91 1.54
N VAL A 217 -9.56 14.49 0.38
CA VAL A 217 -9.94 13.96 -0.92
C VAL A 217 -8.69 13.85 -1.79
N ASP A 218 -8.29 12.64 -2.11
CA ASP A 218 -7.13 12.31 -2.93
C ASP A 218 -7.65 11.79 -4.28
N LEU A 219 -7.91 12.69 -5.23
CA LEU A 219 -8.35 12.32 -6.59
C LEU A 219 -7.12 12.13 -7.48
N VAL A 220 -6.31 11.13 -7.15
CA VAL A 220 -5.09 10.80 -7.89
C VAL A 220 -5.25 9.44 -8.55
N TYR A 221 -5.22 9.41 -9.89
CA TYR A 221 -5.21 8.18 -10.67
C TYR A 221 -3.84 7.49 -10.48
N PRO A 222 -3.77 6.14 -10.34
CA PRO A 222 -4.82 5.16 -10.55
C PRO A 222 -5.70 4.84 -9.32
N GLN A 223 -5.46 5.43 -8.15
CA GLN A 223 -6.17 5.06 -6.94
C GLN A 223 -6.76 6.27 -6.20
N PRO A 224 -7.91 6.79 -6.63
CA PRO A 224 -8.62 7.84 -5.92
C PRO A 224 -9.10 7.36 -4.55
N ARG A 225 -9.06 8.27 -3.57
CA ARG A 225 -9.47 7.98 -2.19
C ARG A 225 -10.12 9.19 -1.54
N VAL A 226 -11.21 8.98 -0.80
CA VAL A 226 -11.85 9.99 0.04
C VAL A 226 -11.78 9.54 1.49
N ASN A 227 -11.22 10.39 2.36
CA ASN A 227 -10.96 10.07 3.75
C ASN A 227 -11.74 11.01 4.67
N ARG A 228 -12.27 10.46 5.74
CA ARG A 228 -12.94 11.21 6.82
C ARG A 228 -12.39 10.78 8.17
N LEU A 229 -12.01 11.76 8.98
CA LEU A 229 -11.61 11.54 10.36
C LEU A 229 -12.84 11.19 11.18
N LEU A 230 -12.80 10.05 11.86
CA LEU A 230 -13.85 9.59 12.78
C LEU A 230 -13.53 10.00 14.20
N PHE A 231 -12.29 9.84 14.60
CA PHE A 231 -11.88 10.04 15.99
C PHE A 231 -10.43 10.52 16.08
N ASP A 232 -10.17 11.44 17.00
CA ASP A 232 -8.83 11.94 17.33
C ASP A 232 -8.76 12.15 18.86
N ASP A 233 -7.90 11.40 19.54
CA ASP A 233 -7.67 11.50 20.98
C ASP A 233 -6.39 12.27 21.32
N GLY A 234 -5.77 12.90 20.31
CA GLY A 234 -4.49 13.60 20.43
C GLY A 234 -3.28 12.67 20.42
N SER A 235 -3.45 11.36 20.61
CA SER A 235 -2.39 10.35 20.48
C SER A 235 -2.55 9.52 19.22
N ARG A 236 -3.77 9.21 18.82
CA ARG A 236 -4.13 8.45 17.64
C ARG A 236 -5.31 9.05 16.90
N GLN A 237 -5.28 8.92 15.59
CA GLN A 237 -6.39 9.26 14.69
C GLN A 237 -6.95 8.00 14.06
N GLN A 238 -8.27 7.94 13.99
CA GLN A 238 -8.99 6.91 13.24
C GLN A 238 -9.70 7.54 12.05
N TRP A 239 -9.43 7.01 10.89
CA TRP A 239 -9.96 7.49 9.62
C TRP A 239 -10.77 6.39 8.97
N VAL A 240 -11.92 6.75 8.41
CA VAL A 240 -12.65 5.92 7.44
C VAL A 240 -12.40 6.47 6.06
N TYR A 241 -12.36 5.59 5.07
CA TYR A 241 -12.19 6.00 3.69
C TYR A 241 -12.89 5.08 2.71
N LEU A 242 -13.23 5.66 1.57
CA LEU A 242 -13.64 4.97 0.36
C LEU A 242 -12.52 5.16 -0.67
N ALA A 243 -12.07 4.08 -1.27
CA ALA A 243 -11.06 4.11 -2.32
C ALA A 243 -11.44 3.19 -3.47
N GLY A 244 -10.90 3.47 -4.64
CA GLY A 244 -11.05 2.61 -5.81
C GLY A 244 -9.78 2.62 -6.63
N GLY A 245 -9.65 1.67 -7.56
CA GLY A 245 -8.49 1.64 -8.44
C GLY A 245 -8.26 0.29 -9.08
N THR A 246 -7.16 0.21 -9.82
CA THR A 246 -6.67 -1.02 -10.44
C THR A 246 -5.70 -1.71 -9.51
N SER A 247 -5.67 -3.05 -9.56
CA SER A 247 -4.64 -3.86 -8.93
C SER A 247 -4.21 -4.99 -9.89
N GLY A 248 -3.19 -5.71 -9.52
CA GLY A 248 -2.73 -6.87 -10.27
C GLY A 248 -1.23 -7.08 -10.19
N SER A 249 -0.81 -8.27 -10.58
CA SER A 249 0.58 -8.69 -10.60
C SER A 249 0.81 -9.62 -11.79
N THR A 250 2.06 -9.75 -12.21
CA THR A 250 2.44 -10.71 -13.25
C THR A 250 3.53 -11.62 -12.68
N TRP A 251 3.54 -12.89 -12.96
CA TRP A 251 4.53 -13.87 -12.51
C TRP A 251 5.04 -14.67 -13.71
N GLY A 252 6.34 -14.97 -13.71
CA GLY A 252 6.88 -16.04 -14.53
C GLY A 252 6.61 -17.37 -13.82
N TYR A 253 6.08 -18.35 -14.51
CA TYR A 253 5.76 -19.66 -13.94
C TYR A 253 6.05 -20.78 -14.94
N GLN A 254 6.06 -22.02 -14.48
CA GLN A 254 6.15 -23.19 -15.36
C GLN A 254 4.78 -23.83 -15.50
N GLN A 255 4.24 -23.76 -16.72
CA GLN A 255 2.98 -24.39 -17.03
C GLN A 255 3.18 -25.92 -17.12
N PHE A 256 2.37 -26.68 -16.39
CA PHE A 256 2.47 -28.13 -16.31
C PHE A 256 3.90 -28.63 -16.03
N ASP A 257 4.66 -27.91 -15.20
CA ASP A 257 6.04 -28.21 -14.81
C ASP A 257 7.07 -28.32 -15.96
N THR A 258 6.76 -27.76 -17.13
CA THR A 258 7.60 -27.96 -18.32
C THR A 258 7.77 -26.77 -19.24
N ILE A 259 6.84 -25.82 -19.27
CA ILE A 259 6.83 -24.70 -20.22
C ILE A 259 6.89 -23.40 -19.44
N ASP A 260 7.95 -22.62 -19.67
CA ASP A 260 8.05 -21.28 -19.09
C ASP A 260 7.00 -20.38 -19.74
N ASP A 261 6.17 -19.72 -18.95
CA ASP A 261 5.14 -18.78 -19.37
C ASP A 261 5.01 -17.62 -18.37
N GLN A 262 4.24 -16.60 -18.72
CA GLN A 262 3.87 -15.52 -17.83
C GLN A 262 2.37 -15.48 -17.57
N LEU A 263 2.01 -15.32 -16.31
CA LEU A 263 0.65 -15.11 -15.84
C LEU A 263 0.50 -13.68 -15.37
N THR A 264 -0.44 -12.95 -15.92
CA THR A 264 -0.84 -11.63 -15.41
C THR A 264 -2.25 -11.71 -14.83
N TYR A 265 -2.37 -11.35 -13.57
CA TYR A 265 -3.65 -11.11 -12.91
C TYR A 265 -3.93 -9.61 -12.86
N SER A 266 -5.14 -9.20 -13.21
CA SER A 266 -5.60 -7.83 -13.10
C SER A 266 -7.01 -7.75 -12.53
N ASP A 267 -7.30 -6.66 -11.82
CA ASP A 267 -8.62 -6.38 -11.27
C ASP A 267 -8.89 -4.88 -11.12
N LEU A 268 -10.18 -4.56 -10.99
CA LEU A 268 -10.68 -3.30 -10.48
C LEU A 268 -11.29 -3.53 -9.10
N ARG A 269 -11.08 -2.59 -8.20
CA ARG A 269 -11.59 -2.71 -6.82
C ARG A 269 -12.20 -1.43 -6.29
N LEU A 270 -13.22 -1.60 -5.47
CA LEU A 270 -13.81 -0.57 -4.65
C LEU A 270 -13.74 -1.01 -3.19
N VAL A 271 -13.10 -0.21 -2.34
CA VAL A 271 -12.82 -0.59 -0.95
C VAL A 271 -13.31 0.46 0.03
N LEU A 272 -13.89 -0.02 1.13
CA LEU A 272 -14.15 0.74 2.35
C LEU A 272 -13.11 0.34 3.38
N GLY A 273 -12.41 1.32 3.95
CA GLY A 273 -11.32 1.03 4.88
C GLY A 273 -11.39 1.86 6.15
N LEU A 274 -10.80 1.28 7.19
CA LEU A 274 -10.51 1.92 8.46
C LEU A 274 -9.00 2.00 8.66
N GLU A 275 -8.49 3.19 8.95
CA GLU A 275 -7.08 3.43 9.21
C GLU A 275 -6.91 4.01 10.62
N SER A 276 -6.01 3.41 11.41
CA SER A 276 -5.57 3.94 12.69
C SER A 276 -4.10 4.33 12.60
N ARG A 277 -3.79 5.59 12.85
CA ARG A 277 -2.44 6.15 12.79
C ARG A 277 -2.14 7.03 13.99
N PRO A 278 -0.86 7.27 14.33
CA PRO A 278 -0.50 8.21 15.39
C PRO A 278 -1.04 9.61 15.10
N ALA A 279 -1.57 10.28 16.11
CA ALA A 279 -2.01 11.68 16.04
C ALA A 279 -0.80 12.64 16.09
N GLY A 280 -0.99 13.86 15.64
CA GLY A 280 -0.01 14.95 15.79
C GLY A 280 1.02 15.05 14.70
N ALA A 281 0.83 14.34 13.61
CA ALA A 281 1.66 14.49 12.43
C ALA A 281 1.10 15.42 11.37
N SER A 282 0.25 16.33 11.71
CA SER A 282 -0.04 17.44 10.81
C SER A 282 1.27 18.19 10.55
N GLY A 283 1.94 17.85 9.47
CA GLY A 283 3.21 18.45 9.06
C GLY A 283 4.50 17.75 9.46
N LYS A 284 4.49 16.65 10.20
CA LYS A 284 5.71 15.89 10.51
C LYS A 284 5.76 14.56 9.76
N PRO A 285 6.75 14.37 8.88
CA PRO A 285 6.83 13.22 7.98
C PRO A 285 7.17 11.88 8.65
N PHE A 286 7.62 11.89 9.88
CA PHE A 286 7.92 10.70 10.66
C PHE A 286 7.27 10.79 12.04
N VAL A 287 5.99 10.42 12.10
CA VAL A 287 5.41 10.08 13.39
C VAL A 287 5.77 8.63 13.69
N ARG A 288 6.63 8.46 14.68
CA ARG A 288 6.92 7.13 15.22
C ARG A 288 5.64 6.55 15.79
N GLY A 289 5.20 5.46 15.24
CA GLY A 289 4.05 4.74 15.76
C GLY A 289 3.48 3.76 14.76
N LYS A 290 2.77 2.80 15.30
CA LYS A 290 2.12 1.76 14.52
C LYS A 290 0.94 2.32 13.74
N THR A 291 0.94 2.14 12.43
CA THR A 291 -0.23 2.37 11.57
C THR A 291 -0.89 1.03 11.29
N MET A 292 -2.21 0.96 11.34
CA MET A 292 -2.99 -0.23 11.03
C MET A 292 -4.12 0.16 10.08
N GLN A 293 -4.40 -0.71 9.13
CA GLN A 293 -5.53 -0.56 8.21
C GLN A 293 -6.27 -1.87 8.08
N LEU A 294 -7.58 -1.77 7.96
CA LEU A 294 -8.48 -2.84 7.64
C LEU A 294 -9.36 -2.37 6.49
N GLU A 295 -9.41 -3.14 5.43
CA GLU A 295 -10.22 -2.85 4.24
C GLU A 295 -11.16 -4.02 3.97
N MET A 296 -12.38 -3.69 3.54
CA MET A 296 -13.32 -4.61 2.93
C MET A 296 -13.68 -4.05 1.56
N GLY A 297 -13.69 -4.88 0.54
CA GLY A 297 -13.87 -4.42 -0.82
C GLY A 297 -14.64 -5.38 -1.70
N TYR A 298 -15.05 -4.85 -2.82
CA TYR A 298 -15.61 -5.58 -3.96
C TYR A 298 -14.63 -5.49 -5.11
N VAL A 299 -14.27 -6.64 -5.64
CA VAL A 299 -13.30 -6.81 -6.73
C VAL A 299 -14.06 -7.30 -7.96
N PHE A 300 -13.88 -6.62 -9.07
CA PHE A 300 -14.59 -6.87 -10.32
C PHE A 300 -13.67 -6.68 -11.52
N SER A 301 -14.12 -7.06 -12.73
CA SER A 301 -13.28 -7.07 -13.93
C SER A 301 -11.95 -7.79 -13.65
N ARG A 302 -12.06 -8.98 -13.07
CA ARG A 302 -10.91 -9.82 -12.76
C ARG A 302 -10.53 -10.62 -14.00
N GLU A 303 -9.27 -10.58 -14.35
CA GLU A 303 -8.75 -11.22 -15.57
C GLU A 303 -7.44 -11.93 -15.29
N LEU A 304 -7.27 -13.08 -15.90
CA LEU A 304 -6.00 -13.80 -16.02
C LEU A 304 -5.58 -13.80 -17.49
N GLU A 305 -4.41 -13.29 -17.77
CA GLU A 305 -3.81 -13.26 -19.09
C GLU A 305 -2.58 -14.18 -19.13
N PHE A 306 -2.49 -15.01 -20.16
CA PHE A 306 -1.39 -15.95 -20.42
C PHE A 306 -0.62 -15.48 -21.64
N GLU A 307 0.71 -15.33 -21.54
CA GLU A 307 1.49 -14.74 -22.62
C GLU A 307 1.60 -15.68 -23.84
N GLN A 308 1.97 -16.94 -23.62
CA GLN A 308 2.23 -17.86 -24.72
C GLN A 308 0.96 -18.36 -25.42
N GLU A 309 -0.10 -18.60 -24.68
CA GLU A 309 -1.36 -19.09 -25.24
C GLU A 309 -2.21 -17.98 -25.85
N THR A 310 -1.86 -16.70 -25.65
CA THR A 310 -2.69 -15.54 -26.01
C THR A 310 -4.14 -15.72 -25.53
N ARG A 311 -4.28 -16.30 -24.33
CA ARG A 311 -5.53 -16.65 -23.70
C ARG A 311 -5.83 -15.67 -22.58
N GLU A 312 -7.04 -15.19 -22.53
CA GLU A 312 -7.57 -14.36 -21.45
C GLU A 312 -8.74 -15.08 -20.79
N GLU A 313 -8.73 -15.16 -19.48
CA GLU A 313 -9.80 -15.76 -18.69
C GLU A 313 -10.41 -14.71 -17.79
N SER A 314 -11.68 -14.40 -18.02
CA SER A 314 -12.44 -13.49 -17.17
C SER A 314 -12.95 -14.24 -15.93
N LEU A 315 -12.61 -13.74 -14.77
CA LEU A 315 -13.00 -14.32 -13.50
C LEU A 315 -14.25 -13.63 -12.94
N GLY A 316 -14.97 -14.34 -12.08
CA GLY A 316 -16.13 -13.78 -11.37
C GLY A 316 -15.76 -12.64 -10.42
N ASP A 317 -16.74 -11.81 -10.13
CA ASP A 317 -16.62 -10.78 -9.11
C ASP A 317 -16.45 -11.41 -7.73
N ALA A 318 -15.70 -10.73 -6.85
CA ALA A 318 -15.36 -11.29 -5.55
C ALA A 318 -15.39 -10.26 -4.43
N LEU A 319 -15.52 -10.72 -3.19
CA LEU A 319 -15.31 -9.91 -2.00
C LEU A 319 -13.86 -10.02 -1.56
N MET A 320 -13.31 -8.92 -1.04
CA MET A 320 -11.96 -8.90 -0.49
C MET A 320 -11.92 -8.38 0.95
N ILE A 321 -10.96 -8.88 1.69
CA ILE A 321 -10.55 -8.35 2.99
C ILE A 321 -9.03 -8.15 2.94
N ASN A 322 -8.59 -6.96 3.34
CA ASN A 322 -7.17 -6.64 3.44
C ASN A 322 -6.86 -6.07 4.82
N PHE A 323 -5.81 -6.57 5.43
CA PHE A 323 -5.24 -6.03 6.65
C PHE A 323 -3.79 -5.62 6.39
N SER A 324 -3.41 -4.44 6.85
CA SER A 324 -2.02 -4.04 6.80
C SER A 324 -1.59 -3.31 8.07
N THR A 325 -0.31 -3.44 8.41
CA THR A 325 0.28 -2.75 9.55
C THR A 325 1.71 -2.34 9.24
N ARG A 326 2.12 -1.20 9.77
CA ARG A 326 3.50 -0.69 9.72
C ARG A 326 3.95 -0.33 11.13
N PHE A 327 5.19 -0.70 11.48
CA PHE A 327 5.78 -0.47 12.79
C PHE A 327 6.87 0.58 12.74
#